data_77b2f4aa31738d70db7547e208a1277e
#
_entry.id   77b2f4aa31738d70db7547e208a1277e
#
_cell.length_a   1.000
_cell.length_b   1.000
_cell.length_c   1.000
_cell.angle_alpha   90.00
_cell.angle_beta   90.00
_cell.angle_gamma   90.00
#
_symmetry.space_group_name_H-M   'P 1'
#
loop_
_entity.id
_entity.type
_entity.pdbx_description
1 polymer ?
#
loop_
_entity_poly.entity_id
_entity_poly.type
_entity_poly.pdbx_seq_one_letter_code
_entity_poly.pdbx_strand_id
1 'polypeptide(L)' 'MTTERADAARNRAVLIETAREMLTDVGVDQITMDALAERSGLGKGTVFRRFGTRSGIFMALLGDGERAFQE' A
#
# COMPACT_ATOMS: atom_id res chain seq x y z
N MET A 1 -9.40 22.97 -1.52
CA MET A 1 -8.04 22.62 -1.15
C MET A 1 -7.69 21.22 -1.58
N THR A 2 -6.45 21.02 -1.85
CA THR A 2 -5.97 19.74 -2.39
C THR A 2 -5.22 18.91 -1.36
N THR A 3 -5.13 19.41 -0.13
CA THR A 3 -4.35 18.75 0.89
C THR A 3 -4.82 17.32 1.15
N GLU A 4 -6.12 17.14 1.23
CA GLU A 4 -6.70 15.83 1.48
C GLU A 4 -6.36 14.85 0.37
N ARG A 5 -6.45 15.31 -0.86
CA ARG A 5 -6.16 14.47 -2.00
C ARG A 5 -4.66 14.13 -2.07
N ALA A 6 -3.83 15.13 -1.77
CA ALA A 6 -2.39 14.91 -1.77
C ALA A 6 -1.99 13.93 -0.67
N ASP A 7 -2.63 14.03 0.49
CA ASP A 7 -2.34 13.12 1.59
C ASP A 7 -2.75 11.70 1.24
N ALA A 8 -3.89 11.54 0.57
CA ALA A 8 -4.36 10.21 0.18
C ALA A 8 -3.39 9.57 -0.81
N ALA A 9 -2.92 10.35 -1.77
CA ALA A 9 -1.96 9.84 -2.76
C ALA A 9 -0.65 9.47 -2.11
N ARG A 10 -0.19 10.31 -1.17
CA ARG A 10 1.04 10.04 -0.45
C ARG A 10 0.93 8.79 0.39
N ASN A 11 -0.20 8.64 1.09
CA ASN A 11 -0.43 7.48 1.93
C ASN A 11 -0.43 6.20 1.09
N ARG A 12 -1.07 6.26 -0.06
CA ARG A 12 -1.12 5.10 -0.95
C ARG A 12 0.28 4.73 -1.41
N ALA A 13 1.08 5.72 -1.78
CA ALA A 13 2.45 5.47 -2.22
C ALA A 13 3.28 4.85 -1.11
N VAL A 14 3.14 5.37 0.11
CA VAL A 14 3.87 4.82 1.26
C VAL A 14 3.48 3.37 1.50
N LEU A 15 2.18 3.08 1.43
CA LEU A 15 1.70 1.74 1.69
C LEU A 15 2.17 0.76 0.63
N ILE A 16 2.16 1.16 -0.63
CA ILE A 16 2.62 0.30 -1.72
C ILE A 16 4.11 0.05 -1.59
N GLU A 17 4.87 1.08 -1.27
CA GLU A 17 6.31 0.93 -1.10
C GLU A 17 6.61 0.01 0.08
N THR A 18 5.87 0.18 1.18
CA THR A 18 6.04 -0.67 2.35
C THR A 18 5.73 -2.13 2.01
N ALA A 19 4.64 -2.35 1.28
CA ALA A 19 4.27 -3.71 0.88
C ALA A 19 5.33 -4.33 -0.01
N ARG A 20 5.89 -3.53 -0.91
CA ARG A 20 6.93 -4.00 -1.80
C ARG A 20 8.18 -4.41 -1.02
N GLU A 21 8.53 -3.62 -0.03
CA GLU A 21 9.66 -3.96 0.84
C GLU A 21 9.40 -5.24 1.59
N MET A 22 8.17 -5.43 2.05
CA MET A 22 7.82 -6.63 2.80
C MET A 22 7.90 -7.88 1.95
N LEU A 23 7.59 -7.76 0.66
CA LEU A 23 7.71 -8.91 -0.24
C LEU A 23 9.12 -9.47 -0.22
N THR A 24 10.11 -8.59 -0.24
CA THR A 24 11.51 -8.99 -0.23
C THR A 24 11.97 -9.41 1.15
N ASP A 25 11.49 -8.69 2.15
CA ASP A 25 12.02 -8.80 3.51
C ASP A 25 11.46 -10.01 4.28
N VAL A 26 10.13 -10.16 4.26
CA VAL A 26 9.50 -11.19 5.07
C VAL A 26 8.64 -12.14 4.25
N GLY A 27 8.34 -11.81 3.01
CA GLY A 27 7.58 -12.70 2.15
C GLY A 27 6.10 -12.35 2.10
N VAL A 28 5.44 -12.88 1.07
CA VAL A 28 4.05 -12.54 0.78
C VAL A 28 3.10 -12.94 1.92
N ASP A 29 3.41 -14.04 2.62
CA ASP A 29 2.54 -14.50 3.67
C ASP A 29 2.45 -13.53 4.84
N GLN A 30 3.45 -12.70 5.00
CA GLN A 30 3.51 -11.75 6.11
C GLN A 30 2.87 -10.42 5.78
N ILE A 31 2.45 -10.23 4.55
CA ILE A 31 1.82 -8.97 4.15
C ILE A 31 0.35 -9.01 4.50
N THR A 32 0.00 -8.45 5.65
CA THR A 32 -1.37 -8.34 6.12
C THR A 32 -1.70 -6.87 6.35
N MET A 33 -2.99 -6.58 6.51
CA MET A 33 -3.41 -5.21 6.78
C MET A 33 -2.78 -4.69 8.06
N ASP A 34 -2.76 -5.53 9.10
CA ASP A 34 -2.17 -5.13 10.38
C ASP A 34 -0.67 -4.88 10.26
N ALA A 35 0.04 -5.79 9.61
CA ALA A 35 1.48 -5.66 9.47
C ALA A 35 1.82 -4.44 8.63
N LEU A 36 1.03 -4.20 7.59
CA LEU A 36 1.26 -3.05 6.73
C LEU A 36 1.04 -1.74 7.49
N ALA A 37 0.01 -1.70 8.31
CA ALA A 37 -0.28 -0.52 9.12
C ALA A 37 0.87 -0.26 10.08
N GLU A 38 1.33 -1.28 10.74
CA GLU A 38 2.39 -1.16 11.73
C GLU A 38 3.69 -0.73 11.08
N ARG A 39 4.06 -1.37 9.99
CA ARG A 39 5.34 -1.12 9.36
C ARG A 39 5.37 0.24 8.66
N SER A 40 4.26 0.67 8.11
CA SER A 40 4.19 1.96 7.41
C SER A 40 4.08 3.13 8.37
N GLY A 41 3.64 2.86 9.60
CA GLY A 41 3.40 3.93 10.55
C GLY A 41 2.06 4.61 10.36
N LEU A 42 1.26 4.13 9.44
CA LEU A 42 -0.07 4.68 9.19
C LEU A 42 -1.10 3.88 9.96
N GLY A 43 -2.23 4.52 10.25
CA GLY A 43 -3.28 3.85 11.00
C GLY A 43 -3.95 2.75 10.20
N LYS A 44 -4.46 1.75 10.93
CA LYS A 44 -5.15 0.63 10.30
C LYS A 44 -6.33 1.13 9.46
N GLY A 45 -7.04 2.14 9.95
CA GLY A 45 -8.14 2.71 9.20
C GLY A 45 -7.72 3.26 7.84
N THR A 46 -6.53 3.86 7.80
CA THR A 46 -6.01 4.38 6.55
C THR A 46 -5.74 3.25 5.57
N VAL A 47 -5.15 2.16 6.05
CA VAL A 47 -4.86 1.01 5.20
C VAL A 47 -6.14 0.43 4.63
N PHE A 48 -7.15 0.23 5.48
CA PHE A 48 -8.42 -0.31 5.02
C PHE A 48 -9.11 0.62 4.04
N ARG A 49 -8.99 1.92 4.27
CA ARG A 49 -9.61 2.90 3.39
C ARG A 49 -8.99 2.89 2.01
N ARG A 50 -7.67 2.67 1.95
CA ARG A 50 -6.96 2.68 0.67
C ARG A 50 -7.13 1.39 -0.11
N PHE A 51 -7.11 0.24 0.56
CA PHE A 51 -7.06 -1.04 -0.14
C PHE A 51 -8.27 -1.94 0.09
N GLY A 52 -8.99 -1.74 1.17
CA GLY A 52 -10.18 -2.53 1.46
C GLY A 52 -9.88 -3.90 1.99
N THR A 53 -9.10 -4.69 1.27
CA THR A 53 -8.75 -6.05 1.67
C THR A 53 -7.28 -6.31 1.35
N ARG A 54 -6.81 -7.45 1.87
CA ARG A 54 -5.44 -7.88 1.58
C ARG A 54 -5.24 -8.06 0.08
N SER A 55 -6.25 -8.58 -0.59
CA SER A 55 -6.19 -8.71 -2.05
C SER A 55 -5.98 -7.37 -2.73
N GLY A 56 -6.57 -6.33 -2.17
CA GLY A 56 -6.42 -4.98 -2.71
C GLY A 56 -4.98 -4.51 -2.71
N ILE A 57 -4.22 -4.93 -1.71
CA ILE A 57 -2.81 -4.58 -1.65
C ILE A 57 -2.07 -5.18 -2.84
N PHE A 58 -2.32 -6.44 -3.11
CA PHE A 58 -1.64 -7.12 -4.22
C PHE A 58 -2.07 -6.59 -5.56
N MET A 59 -3.35 -6.26 -5.69
CA MET A 59 -3.83 -5.65 -6.92
C MET A 59 -3.15 -4.32 -7.17
N ALA A 60 -2.96 -3.54 -6.11
CA ALA A 60 -2.29 -2.26 -6.24
C ALA A 60 -0.83 -2.43 -6.65
N LEU A 61 -0.16 -3.44 -6.09
CA LEU A 61 1.22 -3.70 -6.46
C LEU A 61 1.35 -4.04 -7.94
N LEU A 62 0.45 -4.89 -8.42
CA LEU A 62 0.45 -5.25 -9.83
C LEU A 62 0.09 -4.08 -10.72
N GLY A 63 -0.91 -3.31 -10.30
CA GLY A 63 -1.35 -2.16 -11.07
C GLY A 63 -0.28 -1.11 -11.21
N ASP A 64 0.46 -0.88 -10.14
CA ASP A 64 1.55 0.08 -10.19
C ASP A 64 2.64 -0.37 -11.16
N GLY A 65 2.94 -1.66 -11.13
CA GLY A 65 3.93 -2.20 -12.04
C GLY A 65 3.51 -2.05 -13.49
N GLU A 66 2.24 -2.33 -13.75
CA GLU A 66 1.70 -2.19 -15.10
C GLU A 66 1.74 -0.75 -15.57
N ARG A 67 1.36 0.15 -14.68
CA ARG A 67 1.32 1.56 -15.04
C ARG A 67 2.71 2.08 -15.35
N ALA A 68 3.68 1.70 -14.55
CA ALA A 68 5.05 2.13 -14.78
C ALA A 68 5.56 1.61 -16.11
N PHE A 69 5.16 0.40 -16.46
CA PHE A 69 5.60 -0.22 -17.68
C PHE A 69 5.00 0.48 -18.90
N GLN A 70 3.76 0.91 -18.78
CA GLN A 70 3.06 1.53 -19.90
C GLN A 70 3.55 2.93 -20.20
N GLU A 71 4.12 3.58 -19.21
CA GLU A 71 4.62 4.94 -19.41
C GLU A 71 6.06 4.92 -19.85
#